data_2eb2049b24161c4dbd5281787060efd0
#
_entry.id   2eb2049b24161c4dbd5281787060efd0
#
_cell.length_a   1.000
_cell.length_b   1.000
_cell.length_c   1.000
_cell.angle_alpha   90.00
_cell.angle_beta   90.00
_cell.angle_gamma   90.00
#
_symmetry.space_group_name_H-M   'P 1'
#
loop_
_entity.id
_entity.type
_entity.pdbx_description
1 polymer ?
#
loop_
_entity_poly.entity_id
_entity_poly.type
_entity_poly.pdbx_seq_one_letter_code
_entity_poly.pdbx_strand_id
1 'polypeptide(L)'
;VSTHGGRQMDASPAPVEVLPDIVEAVGGKITVMVDSGFSSGLDIVRGLALGAQFVFCGRAFMWGLSALGEKGGDHVVDLLTDEITLALTQIGCPDIAKLNASWLKSQ
;
A
#
# COMPACT_ATOMS: atom_id res chain seq x y z
N VAL A 1 1.17 -6.12 -8.89
CA VAL A 1 0.45 -5.10 -9.68
C VAL A 1 1.23 -3.81 -9.61
N SER A 2 1.71 -3.31 -10.74
CA SER A 2 2.64 -2.17 -10.79
C SER A 2 2.52 -1.41 -12.11
N THR A 3 2.65 -0.08 -12.06
CA THR A 3 2.87 0.78 -13.24
C THR A 3 4.29 1.35 -13.25
N HIS A 4 5.19 0.84 -12.39
CA HIS A 4 6.54 1.39 -12.21
C HIS A 4 6.51 2.90 -11.88
N GLY A 5 5.48 3.33 -11.13
CA GLY A 5 5.28 4.75 -10.78
C GLY A 5 4.92 5.64 -11.97
N GLY A 6 4.36 5.10 -13.05
CA GLY A 6 4.03 5.83 -14.27
C GLY A 6 5.23 6.16 -15.16
N ARG A 7 6.42 5.63 -14.88
CA ARG A 7 7.66 6.00 -15.58
C ARG A 7 7.70 5.57 -17.05
N GLN A 8 7.02 4.49 -17.40
CA GLN A 8 7.00 3.97 -18.79
C GLN A 8 5.79 4.48 -19.56
N MET A 9 4.63 4.57 -18.89
CA MET A 9 3.37 4.99 -19.49
C MET A 9 2.54 5.70 -18.43
N ASP A 10 2.43 7.01 -18.54
CA ASP A 10 1.68 7.85 -17.59
C ASP A 10 0.16 7.66 -17.70
N ALA A 11 -0.32 7.26 -18.88
CA ALA A 11 -1.74 7.00 -19.14
C ALA A 11 -2.26 5.63 -18.62
N SER A 12 -1.44 4.87 -17.92
CA SER A 12 -1.88 3.60 -17.31
C SER A 12 -2.85 3.85 -16.15
N PRO A 13 -3.87 2.99 -15.96
CA PRO A 13 -4.73 3.09 -14.78
C PRO A 13 -3.92 2.94 -13.50
N ALA A 14 -4.35 3.59 -12.43
CA ALA A 14 -3.66 3.45 -11.15
C ALA A 14 -3.76 1.99 -10.64
N PRO A 15 -2.67 1.41 -10.12
CA PRO A 15 -2.69 0.02 -9.61
C PRO A 15 -3.79 -0.25 -8.60
N VAL A 16 -4.13 0.72 -7.76
CA VAL A 16 -5.20 0.62 -6.76
C VAL A 16 -6.59 0.44 -7.39
N GLU A 17 -6.81 0.95 -8.61
CA GLU A 17 -8.10 0.86 -9.34
C GLU A 17 -8.31 -0.54 -9.91
N VAL A 18 -7.24 -1.18 -10.39
CA VAL A 18 -7.31 -2.52 -11.02
C VAL A 18 -7.01 -3.66 -10.05
N LEU A 19 -6.55 -3.35 -8.85
CA LEU A 19 -6.16 -4.35 -7.85
C LEU A 19 -7.29 -5.32 -7.49
N PRO A 20 -8.54 -4.87 -7.23
CA PRO A 20 -9.64 -5.79 -6.88
C PRO A 20 -9.91 -6.83 -7.96
N ASP A 21 -9.96 -6.42 -9.21
CA ASP A 21 -10.22 -7.30 -10.35
C ASP A 21 -9.11 -8.34 -10.53
N ILE A 22 -7.85 -7.93 -10.30
CA ILE A 22 -6.71 -8.85 -10.35
C ILE A 22 -6.75 -9.84 -9.20
N VAL A 23 -7.06 -9.40 -7.98
CA VAL A 23 -7.20 -10.27 -6.81
C VAL A 23 -8.29 -11.32 -7.05
N GLU A 24 -9.44 -10.92 -7.60
CA GLU A 24 -10.52 -11.82 -7.96
C GLU A 24 -10.10 -12.83 -9.03
N ALA A 25 -9.49 -12.37 -10.11
CA ALA A 25 -9.05 -13.23 -11.23
C ALA A 25 -7.99 -14.25 -10.79
N VAL A 26 -7.10 -13.89 -9.89
CA VAL A 26 -6.07 -14.77 -9.35
C VAL A 26 -6.67 -15.82 -8.40
N GLY A 27 -7.73 -15.48 -7.68
CA GLY A 27 -8.47 -16.40 -6.81
C GLY A 27 -7.61 -17.10 -5.76
N GLY A 28 -6.62 -16.41 -5.20
CA GLY A 28 -5.73 -16.94 -4.16
C GLY A 28 -4.66 -17.93 -4.64
N LYS A 29 -4.51 -18.16 -5.96
CA LYS A 29 -3.53 -19.10 -6.51
C LYS A 29 -2.08 -18.62 -6.43
N ILE A 30 -1.88 -17.33 -6.36
CA ILE A 30 -0.57 -16.68 -6.20
C ILE A 30 -0.67 -15.50 -5.24
N THR A 31 0.45 -15.11 -4.63
CA THR A 31 0.54 -13.90 -3.82
C THR A 31 0.40 -12.66 -4.69
N VAL A 32 -0.54 -11.79 -4.36
CA VAL A 32 -0.72 -10.49 -5.02
C VAL A 32 -0.01 -9.42 -4.22
N MET A 33 0.92 -8.75 -4.86
CA MET A 33 1.63 -7.59 -4.31
C MET A 33 1.34 -6.36 -5.16
N VAL A 34 1.37 -5.18 -4.55
CA VAL A 34 1.07 -3.92 -5.23
C VAL A 34 2.11 -2.86 -4.93
N ASP A 35 2.38 -2.00 -5.90
CA ASP A 35 3.14 -0.77 -5.74
C ASP A 35 2.58 0.36 -6.60
N SER A 36 3.33 1.44 -6.73
CA SER A 36 3.02 2.64 -7.50
C SER A 36 1.90 3.50 -6.89
N GLY A 37 2.32 4.59 -6.28
CA GLY A 37 1.45 5.57 -5.66
C GLY A 37 1.27 5.39 -4.15
N PHE A 38 1.77 4.32 -3.57
CA PHE A 38 1.73 4.07 -2.13
C PHE A 38 2.87 4.82 -1.43
N SER A 39 2.55 5.76 -0.56
CA SER A 39 3.54 6.62 0.12
C SER A 39 3.24 6.88 1.60
N SER A 40 2.10 6.43 2.10
CA SER A 40 1.68 6.58 3.49
C SER A 40 1.18 5.27 4.08
N GLY A 41 1.11 5.19 5.41
CA GLY A 41 0.51 4.06 6.11
C GLY A 41 -0.97 3.85 5.75
N LEU A 42 -1.71 4.94 5.51
CA LEU A 42 -3.10 4.84 5.07
C LEU A 42 -3.22 4.22 3.67
N ASP A 43 -2.31 4.55 2.74
CA ASP A 43 -2.29 3.91 1.42
C ASP A 43 -2.03 2.41 1.54
N ILE A 44 -1.10 2.02 2.42
CA ILE A 44 -0.81 0.60 2.70
C ILE A 44 -2.06 -0.11 3.22
N VAL A 45 -2.75 0.46 4.21
CA VAL A 45 -3.99 -0.10 4.76
C VAL A 45 -5.05 -0.27 3.66
N ARG A 46 -5.20 0.71 2.76
CA ARG A 46 -6.13 0.61 1.61
C ARG A 46 -5.73 -0.51 0.65
N GLY A 47 -4.45 -0.61 0.29
CA GLY A 47 -3.95 -1.68 -0.58
C GLY A 47 -4.21 -3.07 -0.02
N LEU A 48 -3.96 -3.26 1.27
CA LEU A 48 -4.24 -4.52 1.98
C LEU A 48 -5.74 -4.81 2.06
N ALA A 49 -6.57 -3.79 2.35
CA ALA A 49 -8.03 -3.95 2.38
C ALA A 49 -8.61 -4.34 1.00
N LEU A 50 -7.99 -3.91 -0.09
CA LEU A 50 -8.35 -4.29 -1.46
C LEU A 50 -7.84 -5.69 -1.88
N GLY A 51 -7.14 -6.39 -0.99
CA GLY A 51 -6.75 -7.79 -1.18
C GLY A 51 -5.30 -8.01 -1.56
N ALA A 52 -4.46 -6.98 -1.61
CA ALA A 52 -3.02 -7.18 -1.71
C ALA A 52 -2.49 -7.86 -0.43
N GLN A 53 -1.54 -8.75 -0.59
CA GLN A 53 -0.86 -9.42 0.53
C GLN A 53 0.42 -8.71 0.93
N PHE A 54 0.94 -7.82 0.06
CA PHE A 54 2.11 -6.99 0.32
C PHE A 54 2.06 -5.70 -0.48
N VAL A 55 2.56 -4.61 0.10
CA VAL A 55 2.63 -3.28 -0.52
C VAL A 55 4.07 -2.79 -0.52
N PHE A 56 4.55 -2.31 -1.68
CA PHE A 56 5.86 -1.68 -1.79
C PHE A 56 5.71 -0.16 -1.83
N CYS A 57 6.57 0.54 -1.09
CA CYS A 57 6.69 1.98 -1.09
C CYS A 57 8.07 2.38 -1.63
N GLY A 58 8.13 3.00 -2.80
CA GLY A 58 9.40 3.42 -3.40
C GLY A 58 9.86 4.80 -2.93
N ARG A 59 9.12 5.83 -3.34
CA ARG A 59 9.51 7.24 -3.13
C ARG A 59 9.63 7.65 -1.67
N ALA A 60 8.82 7.11 -0.77
CA ALA A 60 8.92 7.39 0.66
C ALA A 60 10.33 7.06 1.19
N PHE A 61 10.87 5.88 0.81
CA PHE A 61 12.22 5.49 1.20
C PHE A 61 13.32 6.34 0.54
N MET A 62 13.14 6.73 -0.72
CA MET A 62 14.07 7.65 -1.39
C MET A 62 14.11 9.00 -0.69
N TRP A 63 12.97 9.54 -0.27
CA TRP A 63 12.90 10.80 0.48
C TRP A 63 13.53 10.68 1.86
N GLY A 64 13.26 9.58 2.58
CA GLY A 64 13.89 9.32 3.87
C GLY A 64 15.41 9.26 3.77
N LEU A 65 15.93 8.52 2.80
CA LEU A 65 17.36 8.43 2.53
C LEU A 65 17.96 9.79 2.17
N SER A 66 17.28 10.57 1.33
CA SER A 66 17.75 11.91 0.94
C SER A 66 17.78 12.90 2.10
N ALA A 67 16.84 12.78 3.04
CA ALA A 67 16.72 13.69 4.19
C ALA A 67 17.67 13.32 5.34
N LEU A 68 17.85 12.02 5.62
CA LEU A 68 18.49 11.53 6.85
C LEU A 68 19.67 10.57 6.60
N GLY A 69 20.05 10.36 5.34
CA GLY A 69 21.14 9.44 4.99
C GLY A 69 20.84 8.00 5.44
N GLU A 70 21.83 7.32 6.00
CA GLU A 70 21.71 5.92 6.43
C GLU A 70 20.55 5.63 7.40
N LYS A 71 20.16 6.62 8.20
CA LYS A 71 19.03 6.49 9.14
C LYS A 71 17.66 6.66 8.48
N GLY A 72 17.63 7.07 7.22
CA GLY A 72 16.38 7.40 6.52
C GLY A 72 15.47 6.20 6.31
N GLY A 73 16.04 5.02 6.09
CA GLY A 73 15.27 3.78 5.91
C GLY A 73 14.50 3.40 7.18
N ASP A 74 15.18 3.33 8.30
CA ASP A 74 14.57 3.00 9.61
C ASP A 74 13.50 4.03 9.99
N HIS A 75 13.81 5.31 9.81
CA HIS A 75 12.85 6.38 10.09
C HIS A 75 11.56 6.27 9.27
N VAL A 76 11.66 5.92 7.98
CA VAL A 76 10.47 5.71 7.14
C VAL A 76 9.67 4.49 7.59
N VAL A 77 10.33 3.41 8.01
CA VAL A 77 9.65 2.23 8.58
C VAL A 77 8.87 2.62 9.83
N ASP A 78 9.47 3.39 10.74
CA ASP A 78 8.81 3.87 11.96
C ASP A 78 7.59 4.73 11.61
N LEU A 79 7.74 5.72 10.73
CA LEU A 79 6.63 6.58 10.29
C LEU A 79 5.48 5.79 9.67
N LEU A 80 5.77 4.88 8.75
CA LEU A 80 4.73 4.06 8.11
C LEU A 80 4.04 3.15 9.11
N THR A 81 4.79 2.60 10.09
CA THR A 81 4.24 1.76 11.16
C THR A 81 3.28 2.55 12.06
N ASP A 82 3.66 3.76 12.45
CA ASP A 82 2.81 4.64 13.25
C ASP A 82 1.54 5.04 12.49
N GLU A 83 1.66 5.39 11.21
CA GLU A 83 0.51 5.73 10.37
C GLU A 83 -0.44 4.54 10.15
N ILE A 84 0.08 3.33 9.94
CA ILE A 84 -0.72 2.11 9.85
C ILE A 84 -1.46 1.87 11.17
N THR A 85 -0.76 1.96 12.29
CA THR A 85 -1.33 1.77 13.62
C THR A 85 -2.44 2.77 13.89
N LEU A 86 -2.20 4.04 13.54
CA LEU A 86 -3.20 5.10 13.67
C LEU A 86 -4.43 4.80 12.79
N ALA A 87 -4.23 4.45 11.53
CA ALA A 87 -5.32 4.15 10.59
C ALA A 87 -6.16 2.97 11.08
N LEU A 88 -5.55 1.87 11.49
CA LEU A 88 -6.25 0.70 12.04
C LEU A 88 -7.03 1.05 13.31
N THR A 89 -6.46 1.85 14.19
CA THR A 89 -7.11 2.33 15.41
C THR A 89 -8.35 3.17 15.09
N GLN A 90 -8.23 4.11 14.15
CA GLN A 90 -9.33 5.01 13.77
C GLN A 90 -10.51 4.27 13.13
N ILE A 91 -10.27 3.22 12.37
CA ILE A 91 -11.33 2.40 11.78
C ILE A 91 -11.81 1.29 12.73
N GLY A 92 -11.17 1.09 13.88
CA GLY A 92 -11.53 0.04 14.85
C GLY A 92 -11.14 -1.38 14.39
N CYS A 93 -10.15 -1.52 13.52
CA CYS A 93 -9.65 -2.82 13.07
C CYS A 93 -8.55 -3.33 14.01
N PRO A 94 -8.80 -4.38 14.83
CA PRO A 94 -7.85 -4.81 15.85
C PRO A 94 -6.70 -5.67 15.30
N ASP A 95 -6.81 -6.11 14.05
CA ASP A 95 -5.86 -7.05 13.44
C ASP A 95 -5.80 -6.80 11.93
N ILE A 96 -4.62 -6.46 11.44
CA ILE A 96 -4.39 -6.20 10.02
C ILE A 96 -4.77 -7.40 9.12
N ALA A 97 -4.67 -8.62 9.63
CA ALA A 97 -5.07 -9.83 8.90
C ALA A 97 -6.59 -9.92 8.66
N LYS A 98 -7.37 -9.11 9.36
CA LYS A 98 -8.82 -9.01 9.19
C LYS A 98 -9.26 -7.95 8.21
N LEU A 99 -8.32 -7.15 7.69
CA LEU A 99 -8.64 -6.15 6.67
C LEU A 99 -9.22 -6.82 5.41
N ASN A 100 -10.26 -6.21 4.89
CA ASN A 100 -10.89 -6.58 3.62
C ASN A 100 -11.67 -5.38 3.07
N ALA A 101 -12.24 -5.50 1.88
CA ALA A 101 -12.92 -4.42 1.20
C ALA A 101 -14.11 -3.82 1.98
N SER A 102 -14.70 -4.55 2.93
CA SER A 102 -15.82 -4.01 3.73
C SER A 102 -15.42 -2.87 4.68
N TRP A 103 -14.13 -2.68 4.94
CA TRP A 103 -13.60 -1.56 5.71
C TRP A 103 -13.49 -0.27 4.88
N LEU A 104 -13.62 -0.37 3.56
CA LEU A 104 -13.56 0.77 2.65
C LEU A 104 -14.97 1.29 2.40
N LYS A 105 -15.13 2.61 2.46
CA LYS A 105 -16.38 3.23 2.05
C LYS A 105 -16.52 3.12 0.53
N SER A 106 -17.55 2.43 0.05
CA SER A 106 -17.94 2.47 -1.35
C SER A 106 -18.36 3.90 -1.72
N GLN A 107 -17.80 4.43 -2.78
CA GLN A 107 -18.25 5.68 -3.38
C GLN A 107 -19.47 5.45 -4.28
#